data_a3223e7e3bcd5d3089af452b8ea31fb9
#
_entry.id   a3223e7e3bcd5d3089af452b8ea31fb9
#
_cell.length_a   1.000
_cell.length_b   1.000
_cell.length_c   1.000
_cell.angle_alpha   90.00
_cell.angle_beta   90.00
_cell.angle_gamma   90.00
#
_symmetry.space_group_name_H-M   'P 1'
#
loop_
_entity.id
_entity.type
_entity.pdbx_description
1 polymer ?
#
loop_
_entity_poly.entity_id
_entity_poly.type
_entity_poly.pdbx_seq_one_letter_code
_entity_poly.pdbx_strand_id
1 'polypeptide(L)'
;MKLLNDYAKKNNSIIIWDLSHAVGVVDIDVKKTNTIVAIGCTYKYLNGGPGSPAFIYIKKSMIKKLNSPIQGWFGHKRPFDFSNNFVPAEGIEKFEAGTQHIISLAALETGIDITLEAGIKNISNKSKQMSKYMISKIKNELTRLGFVLESPENFDERGSHVTLSHEHSWQICQCLTNPVGKKIKVIPDFRPERYIRFGLAPLYLSFNDIKITVQRLKEIVENK
;
A
#
# COMPACT_ATOMS: atom_id res chain seq x y z
N MET A 1 3.73 -12.43 -8.73
CA MET A 1 4.84 -11.65 -9.31
C MET A 1 5.77 -12.51 -10.19
N LYS A 2 6.41 -13.57 -9.67
CA LYS A 2 7.41 -14.36 -10.45
C LYS A 2 6.88 -14.85 -11.80
N LEU A 3 5.73 -15.52 -11.82
CA LEU A 3 5.11 -16.03 -13.05
C LEU A 3 4.92 -14.95 -14.12
N LEU A 4 4.41 -13.77 -13.73
CA LEU A 4 4.17 -12.65 -14.65
C LEU A 4 5.49 -12.04 -15.13
N ASN A 5 6.50 -11.91 -14.27
CA ASN A 5 7.83 -11.44 -14.68
C ASN A 5 8.50 -12.40 -15.67
N ASP A 6 8.38 -13.71 -15.44
CA ASP A 6 8.93 -14.73 -16.35
C ASP A 6 8.19 -14.72 -17.71
N TYR A 7 6.86 -14.50 -17.71
CA TYR A 7 6.08 -14.34 -18.93
C TYR A 7 6.44 -13.07 -19.70
N ALA A 8 6.54 -11.94 -19.03
CA ALA A 8 6.94 -10.68 -19.63
C ALA A 8 8.33 -10.78 -20.28
N LYS A 9 9.29 -11.42 -19.57
CA LYS A 9 10.62 -11.66 -20.10
C LYS A 9 10.61 -12.47 -21.41
N LYS A 10 9.77 -13.52 -21.51
CA LYS A 10 9.62 -14.32 -22.73
C LYS A 10 9.09 -13.49 -23.91
N ASN A 11 8.34 -12.44 -23.61
CA ASN A 11 7.74 -11.54 -24.63
C ASN A 11 8.51 -10.21 -24.77
N ASN A 12 9.79 -10.15 -24.36
CA ASN A 12 10.65 -8.96 -24.42
C ASN A 12 10.00 -7.72 -23.76
N SER A 13 9.20 -7.93 -22.73
CA SER A 13 8.49 -6.88 -22.00
C SER A 13 9.01 -6.74 -20.58
N ILE A 14 8.81 -5.57 -19.99
CA ILE A 14 9.15 -5.27 -18.59
C ILE A 14 7.86 -4.92 -17.85
N ILE A 15 7.68 -5.49 -16.67
CA ILE A 15 6.61 -5.09 -15.75
C ILE A 15 7.17 -4.08 -14.76
N ILE A 16 6.48 -2.95 -14.62
CA ILE A 16 6.67 -2.00 -13.54
C ILE A 16 5.63 -2.34 -12.47
N TRP A 17 6.09 -2.79 -11.32
CA TRP A 17 5.21 -3.13 -10.20
C TRP A 17 4.94 -1.91 -9.34
N ASP A 18 3.68 -1.53 -9.18
CA ASP A 18 3.26 -0.60 -8.13
C ASP A 18 3.08 -1.38 -6.81
N LEU A 19 3.99 -1.19 -5.88
CA LEU A 19 4.00 -1.82 -4.57
C LEU A 19 3.42 -0.92 -3.47
N SER A 20 2.78 0.20 -3.82
CA SER A 20 2.28 1.18 -2.85
C SER A 20 1.36 0.61 -1.76
N HIS A 21 0.61 -0.45 -2.07
CA HIS A 21 -0.26 -1.13 -1.10
C HIS A 21 0.28 -2.49 -0.64
N ALA A 22 1.52 -2.83 -1.01
CA ALA A 22 2.12 -4.11 -0.69
C ALA A 22 3.37 -3.98 0.18
N VAL A 23 4.24 -2.98 -0.10
CA VAL A 23 5.43 -2.74 0.71
C VAL A 23 5.04 -2.44 2.17
N GLY A 24 5.76 -3.05 3.10
CA GLY A 24 5.48 -2.93 4.54
C GLY A 24 4.39 -3.87 5.08
N VAL A 25 3.67 -4.63 4.22
CA VAL A 25 2.60 -5.52 4.67
C VAL A 25 2.55 -6.88 3.97
N VAL A 26 3.10 -6.99 2.77
CA VAL A 26 3.23 -8.24 2.03
C VAL A 26 4.70 -8.66 1.99
N ASP A 27 4.99 -9.93 2.28
CA ASP A 27 6.35 -10.48 2.21
C ASP A 27 6.76 -10.64 0.73
N ILE A 28 7.44 -9.62 0.20
CA ILE A 28 7.88 -9.54 -1.20
C ILE A 28 9.41 -9.63 -1.25
N ASP A 29 9.92 -10.61 -1.98
CA ASP A 29 11.33 -10.72 -2.32
C ASP A 29 11.53 -10.39 -3.81
N VAL A 30 11.99 -9.18 -4.10
CA VAL A 30 12.22 -8.69 -5.47
C VAL A 30 13.30 -9.49 -6.22
N LYS A 31 14.24 -10.12 -5.49
CA LYS A 31 15.28 -10.97 -6.09
C LYS A 31 14.70 -12.31 -6.52
N LYS A 32 13.96 -13.00 -5.62
CA LYS A 32 13.31 -14.29 -5.91
C LYS A 32 12.24 -14.18 -6.99
N THR A 33 11.56 -13.03 -7.07
CA THR A 33 10.53 -12.79 -8.08
C THR A 33 11.09 -12.32 -9.43
N ASN A 34 12.41 -12.11 -9.56
CA ASN A 34 13.05 -11.55 -10.75
C ASN A 34 12.48 -10.19 -11.16
N THR A 35 12.04 -9.38 -10.21
CA THR A 35 11.50 -8.05 -10.45
C THR A 35 12.57 -7.15 -11.07
N ILE A 36 12.22 -6.46 -12.16
CA ILE A 36 13.11 -5.53 -12.85
C ILE A 36 12.91 -4.12 -12.33
N VAL A 37 11.67 -3.63 -12.29
CA VAL A 37 11.31 -2.31 -11.80
C VAL A 37 10.14 -2.42 -10.83
N ALA A 38 10.24 -1.73 -9.72
CA ALA A 38 9.13 -1.51 -8.81
C ALA A 38 9.13 -0.06 -8.31
N ILE A 39 7.95 0.47 -8.09
CA ILE A 39 7.70 1.79 -7.53
C ILE A 39 6.74 1.66 -6.36
N GLY A 40 6.70 2.66 -5.50
CA GLY A 40 5.72 2.69 -4.43
C GLY A 40 5.82 3.94 -3.58
N CYS A 41 4.79 4.16 -2.78
CA CYS A 41 4.79 5.21 -1.77
C CYS A 41 5.18 4.64 -0.40
N THR A 42 5.66 5.51 0.48
CA THR A 42 6.11 5.13 1.81
C THR A 42 5.16 5.59 2.93
N TYR A 43 4.16 6.40 2.61
CA TYR A 43 3.22 6.94 3.61
C TYR A 43 2.14 5.95 4.07
N LYS A 44 1.95 4.82 3.38
CA LYS A 44 0.93 3.82 3.72
C LYS A 44 1.45 2.85 4.79
N TYR A 45 1.70 1.58 4.43
CA TYR A 45 2.08 0.54 5.39
C TYR A 45 3.51 0.64 5.92
N LEU A 46 4.38 1.45 5.29
CA LEU A 46 5.69 1.81 5.85
C LEU A 46 5.61 2.95 6.88
N ASN A 47 4.41 3.53 7.07
CA ASN A 47 4.13 4.54 8.11
C ASN A 47 5.02 5.79 8.06
N GLY A 48 5.55 6.16 6.89
CA GLY A 48 6.38 7.37 6.75
C GLY A 48 5.62 8.69 6.92
N GLY A 49 4.29 8.63 7.08
CA GLY A 49 3.43 9.80 7.29
C GLY A 49 3.14 10.61 6.01
N PRO A 50 2.23 11.58 6.10
CA PRO A 50 1.88 12.45 4.99
C PRO A 50 3.10 13.20 4.42
N GLY A 51 3.23 13.21 3.08
CA GLY A 51 4.36 13.87 2.42
C GLY A 51 5.64 13.06 2.39
N SER A 52 5.65 11.82 2.87
CA SER A 52 6.83 10.96 2.76
C SER A 52 7.11 10.59 1.29
N PRO A 53 8.40 10.41 0.92
CA PRO A 53 8.81 10.24 -0.46
C PRO A 53 8.33 8.90 -1.05
N ALA A 54 8.17 8.85 -2.36
CA ALA A 54 8.05 7.60 -3.10
C ALA A 54 9.44 6.94 -3.25
N PHE A 55 9.45 5.65 -3.58
CA PHE A 55 10.68 4.93 -3.91
C PHE A 55 10.62 4.35 -5.31
N ILE A 56 11.80 4.13 -5.88
CA ILE A 56 11.99 3.33 -7.08
C ILE A 56 13.01 2.23 -6.78
N TYR A 57 12.71 1.02 -7.22
CA TYR A 57 13.64 -0.09 -7.29
C TYR A 57 13.91 -0.45 -8.75
N ILE A 58 15.18 -0.58 -9.10
CA ILE A 58 15.60 -1.05 -10.41
C ILE A 58 16.66 -2.14 -10.21
N LYS A 59 16.47 -3.28 -10.85
CA LYS A 59 17.46 -4.37 -10.84
C LYS A 59 18.80 -3.86 -11.36
N LYS A 60 19.89 -4.04 -10.58
CA LYS A 60 21.22 -3.49 -10.85
C LYS A 60 21.68 -3.68 -12.30
N SER A 61 21.45 -4.86 -12.91
CA SER A 61 21.82 -5.14 -14.29
C SER A 61 21.05 -4.33 -15.34
N MET A 62 19.96 -3.67 -14.94
CA MET A 62 19.10 -2.87 -15.83
C MET A 62 19.33 -1.36 -15.69
N ILE A 63 19.99 -0.91 -14.63
CA ILE A 63 20.24 0.52 -14.39
C ILE A 63 20.93 1.18 -15.59
N LYS A 64 21.94 0.53 -16.17
CA LYS A 64 22.65 1.07 -17.35
C LYS A 64 21.81 1.12 -18.62
N LYS A 65 20.75 0.32 -18.70
CA LYS A 65 19.88 0.20 -19.88
C LYS A 65 18.67 1.14 -19.84
N LEU A 66 18.37 1.67 -18.66
CA LEU A 66 17.24 2.55 -18.43
C LEU A 66 17.73 3.98 -18.20
N ASN A 67 17.04 4.95 -18.80
CA ASN A 67 17.31 6.36 -18.63
C ASN A 67 16.12 7.04 -17.96
N SER A 68 16.41 8.04 -17.10
CA SER A 68 15.39 8.92 -16.60
C SER A 68 14.95 9.89 -17.71
N PRO A 69 13.66 10.05 -17.96
CA PRO A 69 13.18 11.09 -18.87
C PRO A 69 13.32 12.50 -18.27
N ILE A 70 13.52 12.59 -16.94
CA ILE A 70 13.70 13.85 -16.23
C ILE A 70 15.17 14.00 -15.90
N GLN A 71 15.80 15.01 -16.48
CA GLN A 71 17.21 15.35 -16.26
C GLN A 71 17.30 16.32 -15.07
N GLY A 72 16.98 15.83 -13.87
CA GLY A 72 17.09 16.62 -12.65
C GLY A 72 18.55 16.75 -12.22
N TRP A 73 18.89 17.90 -11.61
CA TRP A 73 20.28 18.22 -11.26
C TRP A 73 20.93 17.21 -10.29
N PHE A 74 20.14 16.58 -9.39
CA PHE A 74 20.66 15.57 -8.46
C PHE A 74 20.97 14.23 -9.14
N GLY A 75 20.35 13.97 -10.31
CA GLY A 75 20.66 12.81 -11.15
C GLY A 75 21.92 12.95 -11.99
N HIS A 76 22.60 14.09 -11.94
CA HIS A 76 23.85 14.35 -12.66
C HIS A 76 25.02 13.64 -11.98
N LYS A 77 26.00 13.15 -12.75
CA LYS A 77 27.22 12.46 -12.25
C LYS A 77 28.02 13.33 -11.28
N ARG A 78 28.04 14.64 -11.50
CA ARG A 78 28.70 15.65 -10.66
C ARG A 78 27.80 16.87 -10.53
N PRO A 79 26.80 16.83 -9.64
CA PRO A 79 25.74 17.86 -9.59
C PRO A 79 26.25 19.27 -9.24
N PHE A 80 27.39 19.38 -8.56
CA PHE A 80 27.97 20.68 -8.14
C PHE A 80 28.99 21.26 -9.14
N ASP A 81 29.21 20.62 -10.29
CA ASP A 81 30.03 21.20 -11.35
C ASP A 81 29.29 22.27 -12.15
N PHE A 82 27.97 22.39 -11.98
CA PHE A 82 27.10 23.33 -12.68
C PHE A 82 27.31 23.36 -14.20
N SER A 83 27.61 22.17 -14.77
CA SER A 83 27.82 22.01 -16.20
C SER A 83 26.52 22.24 -17.00
N ASN A 84 26.64 22.88 -18.14
CA ASN A 84 25.52 23.04 -19.09
C ASN A 84 25.15 21.72 -19.79
N ASN A 85 26.01 20.71 -19.72
CA ASN A 85 25.77 19.41 -20.32
C ASN A 85 25.37 18.41 -19.24
N PHE A 86 24.18 17.81 -19.36
CA PHE A 86 23.73 16.79 -18.43
C PHE A 86 24.46 15.46 -18.71
N VAL A 87 25.18 14.98 -17.73
CA VAL A 87 25.80 13.65 -17.72
C VAL A 87 25.15 12.84 -16.58
N PRO A 88 24.35 11.80 -16.89
CA PRO A 88 23.67 11.05 -15.84
C PRO A 88 24.65 10.30 -14.94
N ALA A 89 24.32 10.17 -13.66
CA ALA A 89 25.01 9.30 -12.73
C ALA A 89 24.98 7.83 -13.22
N GLU A 90 25.90 7.00 -12.75
CA GLU A 90 26.04 5.62 -13.22
C GLU A 90 25.11 4.65 -12.46
N GLY A 91 24.72 5.01 -11.23
CA GLY A 91 23.90 4.23 -10.34
C GLY A 91 22.41 4.57 -10.41
N ILE A 92 21.69 4.22 -9.33
CA ILE A 92 20.25 4.51 -9.17
C ILE A 92 20.02 6.02 -9.01
N GLU A 93 21.01 6.76 -8.59
CA GLU A 93 21.00 8.20 -8.37
C GLU A 93 20.55 8.97 -9.61
N LYS A 94 20.82 8.44 -10.82
CA LYS A 94 20.37 9.09 -12.07
C LYS A 94 18.85 9.27 -12.20
N PHE A 95 18.08 8.59 -11.35
CA PHE A 95 16.63 8.72 -11.30
C PHE A 95 16.16 9.76 -10.27
N GLU A 96 17.07 10.40 -9.56
CA GLU A 96 16.76 11.51 -8.68
C GLU A 96 16.59 12.81 -9.48
N ALA A 97 15.54 13.56 -9.15
CA ALA A 97 15.24 14.80 -9.84
C ALA A 97 15.85 16.04 -9.14
N GLY A 98 15.84 16.08 -7.83
CA GLY A 98 16.27 17.22 -7.04
C GLY A 98 16.57 16.86 -5.59
N THR A 99 16.67 17.87 -4.74
CA THR A 99 16.96 17.72 -3.32
C THR A 99 15.89 16.92 -2.62
N GLN A 100 16.29 15.94 -1.83
CA GLN A 100 15.39 15.08 -1.07
C GLN A 100 14.73 15.85 0.09
N HIS A 101 13.53 15.44 0.45
CA HIS A 101 12.79 15.98 1.59
C HIS A 101 13.32 15.41 2.91
N ILE A 102 14.36 16.00 3.48
CA ILE A 102 15.10 15.45 4.64
C ILE A 102 14.19 15.15 5.84
N ILE A 103 13.28 16.07 6.19
CA ILE A 103 12.35 15.88 7.33
C ILE A 103 11.45 14.67 7.08
N SER A 104 10.92 14.51 5.86
CA SER A 104 10.08 13.38 5.51
C SER A 104 10.85 12.06 5.47
N LEU A 105 12.13 12.08 5.08
CA LEU A 105 13.01 10.92 5.14
C LEU A 105 13.30 10.50 6.57
N ALA A 106 13.57 11.45 7.48
CA ALA A 106 13.79 11.17 8.90
C ALA A 106 12.54 10.54 9.56
N ALA A 107 11.34 11.04 9.21
CA ALA A 107 10.10 10.43 9.68
C ALA A 107 9.88 9.01 9.11
N LEU A 108 10.24 8.80 7.84
CA LEU A 108 10.15 7.48 7.19
C LEU A 108 11.10 6.46 7.83
N GLU A 109 12.31 6.87 8.22
CA GLU A 109 13.30 6.01 8.87
C GLU A 109 12.69 5.32 10.09
N THR A 110 12.02 6.07 10.97
CA THR A 110 11.31 5.51 12.13
C THR A 110 10.25 4.46 11.72
N GLY A 111 9.47 4.72 10.67
CA GLY A 111 8.48 3.75 10.16
C GLY A 111 9.10 2.48 9.61
N ILE A 112 10.27 2.59 8.95
CA ILE A 112 11.04 1.45 8.45
C ILE A 112 11.61 0.65 9.62
N ASP A 113 12.19 1.29 10.63
CA ASP A 113 12.79 0.63 11.80
C ASP A 113 11.75 -0.21 12.54
N ILE A 114 10.55 0.34 12.80
CA ILE A 114 9.45 -0.41 13.40
C ILE A 114 9.05 -1.62 12.53
N THR A 115 9.02 -1.43 11.21
CA THR A 115 8.71 -2.52 10.26
C THR A 115 9.77 -3.62 10.29
N LEU A 116 11.05 -3.26 10.38
CA LEU A 116 12.16 -4.20 10.48
C LEU A 116 12.16 -4.93 11.82
N GLU A 117 11.92 -4.22 12.93
CA GLU A 117 11.81 -4.81 14.26
C GLU A 117 10.68 -5.84 14.35
N ALA A 118 9.49 -5.49 13.85
CA ALA A 118 8.35 -6.41 13.82
C ALA A 118 8.57 -7.61 12.89
N GLY A 119 9.34 -7.42 11.81
CA GLY A 119 9.63 -8.39 10.78
C GLY A 119 8.49 -8.60 9.78
N ILE A 120 8.79 -8.45 8.49
CA ILE A 120 7.77 -8.48 7.42
C ILE A 120 6.94 -9.77 7.38
N LYS A 121 7.52 -10.91 7.75
CA LYS A 121 6.78 -12.18 7.81
C LYS A 121 5.71 -12.16 8.90
N ASN A 122 6.02 -11.62 10.08
CA ASN A 122 5.07 -11.49 11.18
C ASN A 122 3.95 -10.52 10.81
N ILE A 123 4.29 -9.38 10.23
CA ILE A 123 3.34 -8.38 9.75
C ILE A 123 2.40 -9.00 8.70
N SER A 124 2.95 -9.70 7.71
CA SER A 124 2.18 -10.36 6.66
C SER A 124 1.25 -11.45 7.22
N ASN A 125 1.73 -12.26 8.15
CA ASN A 125 0.91 -13.27 8.82
C ASN A 125 -0.24 -12.66 9.63
N LYS A 126 0.03 -11.60 10.40
CA LYS A 126 -1.03 -10.89 11.13
C LYS A 126 -2.05 -10.27 10.17
N SER A 127 -1.61 -9.66 9.06
CA SER A 127 -2.49 -9.13 8.01
C SER A 127 -3.45 -10.20 7.47
N LYS A 128 -2.92 -11.39 7.16
CA LYS A 128 -3.71 -12.54 6.69
C LYS A 128 -4.76 -12.96 7.73
N GLN A 129 -4.37 -13.06 8.99
CA GLN A 129 -5.28 -13.42 10.07
C GLN A 129 -6.37 -12.36 10.30
N MET A 130 -6.00 -11.07 10.31
CA MET A 130 -6.92 -9.95 10.45
C MET A 130 -7.95 -9.92 9.32
N SER A 131 -7.51 -10.05 8.07
CA SER A 131 -8.42 -10.04 6.93
C SER A 131 -9.34 -11.28 6.91
N LYS A 132 -8.82 -12.47 7.28
CA LYS A 132 -9.65 -13.67 7.45
C LYS A 132 -10.72 -13.48 8.53
N TYR A 133 -10.34 -12.89 9.66
CA TYR A 133 -11.27 -12.61 10.75
C TYR A 133 -12.35 -11.61 10.31
N MET A 134 -11.97 -10.53 9.65
CA MET A 134 -12.93 -9.55 9.13
C MET A 134 -13.91 -10.18 8.14
N ILE A 135 -13.43 -10.96 7.18
CA ILE A 135 -14.28 -11.65 6.19
C ILE A 135 -15.25 -12.61 6.87
N SER A 136 -14.79 -13.38 7.85
CA SER A 136 -15.67 -14.27 8.63
C SER A 136 -16.79 -13.48 9.34
N LYS A 137 -16.44 -12.36 9.96
CA LYS A 137 -17.42 -11.48 10.60
C LYS A 137 -18.44 -10.90 9.62
N ILE A 138 -17.97 -10.43 8.45
CA ILE A 138 -18.84 -9.90 7.40
C ILE A 138 -19.83 -10.95 6.94
N LYS A 139 -19.37 -12.16 6.63
CA LYS A 139 -20.24 -13.26 6.17
C LYS A 139 -21.32 -13.62 7.20
N ASN A 140 -20.95 -13.66 8.47
CA ASN A 140 -21.86 -14.09 9.53
C ASN A 140 -22.84 -12.99 9.95
N GLU A 141 -22.46 -11.72 9.88
CA GLU A 141 -23.20 -10.63 10.52
C GLU A 141 -23.75 -9.59 9.55
N LEU A 142 -23.11 -9.38 8.37
CA LEU A 142 -23.43 -8.27 7.48
C LEU A 142 -24.11 -8.70 6.18
N THR A 143 -23.94 -9.93 5.71
CA THR A 143 -24.49 -10.36 4.41
C THR A 143 -26.02 -10.21 4.36
N ARG A 144 -26.72 -10.54 5.44
CA ARG A 144 -28.18 -10.36 5.57
C ARG A 144 -28.65 -8.89 5.58
N LEU A 145 -27.72 -7.97 5.78
CA LEU A 145 -27.94 -6.53 5.80
C LEU A 145 -27.61 -5.86 4.46
N GLY A 146 -27.43 -6.63 3.38
CA GLY A 146 -27.18 -6.14 2.03
C GLY A 146 -25.72 -5.86 1.70
N PHE A 147 -24.77 -6.17 2.60
CA PHE A 147 -23.34 -6.09 2.28
C PHE A 147 -22.89 -7.29 1.46
N VAL A 148 -22.11 -7.01 0.41
CA VAL A 148 -21.47 -8.01 -0.43
C VAL A 148 -19.96 -7.93 -0.27
N LEU A 149 -19.30 -9.07 -0.09
CA LEU A 149 -17.83 -9.14 -0.08
C LEU A 149 -17.30 -9.09 -1.51
N GLU A 150 -16.50 -8.08 -1.80
CA GLU A 150 -15.90 -7.87 -3.13
C GLU A 150 -14.42 -8.30 -3.19
N SER A 151 -13.78 -8.47 -2.05
CA SER A 151 -12.41 -8.98 -1.99
C SER A 151 -12.36 -10.48 -2.22
N PRO A 152 -11.32 -11.03 -2.88
CA PRO A 152 -11.10 -12.47 -2.95
C PRO A 152 -11.05 -13.10 -1.56
N GLU A 153 -11.67 -14.27 -1.40
CA GLU A 153 -11.65 -15.00 -0.12
C GLU A 153 -10.29 -15.62 0.16
N ASN A 154 -9.62 -16.07 -0.90
CA ASN A 154 -8.27 -16.59 -0.79
C ASN A 154 -7.30 -15.46 -0.46
N PHE A 155 -6.63 -15.57 0.68
CA PHE A 155 -5.69 -14.54 1.15
C PHE A 155 -4.42 -14.43 0.28
N ASP A 156 -4.07 -15.43 -0.51
CA ASP A 156 -2.93 -15.35 -1.42
C ASP A 156 -3.22 -14.51 -2.67
N GLU A 157 -4.50 -14.17 -2.90
CA GLU A 157 -4.97 -13.36 -4.02
C GLU A 157 -5.26 -11.89 -3.64
N ARG A 158 -5.02 -11.50 -2.38
CA ARG A 158 -5.26 -10.14 -1.89
C ARG A 158 -4.13 -9.62 -1.03
N GLY A 159 -4.07 -8.29 -0.90
CA GLY A 159 -3.25 -7.59 0.09
C GLY A 159 -3.98 -7.41 1.43
N SER A 160 -3.59 -6.38 2.17
CA SER A 160 -4.14 -6.05 3.49
C SER A 160 -5.39 -5.16 3.43
N HIS A 161 -6.23 -5.36 2.42
CA HIS A 161 -7.51 -4.66 2.27
C HIS A 161 -8.67 -5.65 2.23
N VAL A 162 -9.82 -5.19 2.77
CA VAL A 162 -11.10 -5.87 2.58
C VAL A 162 -12.08 -4.84 2.03
N THR A 163 -12.70 -5.17 0.90
CA THR A 163 -13.66 -4.31 0.20
C THR A 163 -15.03 -4.94 0.26
N LEU A 164 -16.01 -4.14 0.61
CA LEU A 164 -17.43 -4.46 0.60
C LEU A 164 -18.15 -3.58 -0.40
N SER A 165 -19.30 -4.01 -0.90
CA SER A 165 -20.27 -3.13 -1.54
C SER A 165 -21.58 -3.12 -0.78
N HIS A 166 -22.32 -2.00 -0.91
CA HIS A 166 -23.68 -1.81 -0.38
C HIS A 166 -24.34 -0.69 -1.16
N GLU A 167 -25.65 -0.73 -1.38
CA GLU A 167 -26.39 0.32 -2.12
C GLU A 167 -26.26 1.72 -1.48
N HIS A 168 -26.14 1.79 -0.15
CA HIS A 168 -25.98 3.03 0.62
C HIS A 168 -24.54 3.26 1.11
N SER A 169 -23.51 2.79 0.38
CA SER A 169 -22.10 2.84 0.81
C SER A 169 -21.63 4.24 1.18
N TRP A 170 -22.04 5.26 0.43
CA TRP A 170 -21.66 6.63 0.72
C TRP A 170 -22.17 7.09 2.09
N GLN A 171 -23.48 6.90 2.34
CA GLN A 171 -24.12 7.28 3.60
C GLN A 171 -23.50 6.51 4.78
N ILE A 172 -23.23 5.22 4.59
CA ILE A 172 -22.56 4.37 5.59
C ILE A 172 -21.16 4.93 5.91
N CYS A 173 -20.37 5.29 4.90
CA CYS A 173 -19.06 5.91 5.10
C CYS A 173 -19.16 7.24 5.87
N GLN A 174 -20.15 8.07 5.57
CA GLN A 174 -20.39 9.32 6.30
C GLN A 174 -20.72 9.06 7.78
N CYS A 175 -21.63 8.10 8.07
CA CYS A 175 -21.97 7.71 9.44
C CYS A 175 -20.82 7.08 10.21
N LEU A 176 -19.93 6.34 9.55
CA LEU A 176 -18.70 5.80 10.14
C LEU A 176 -17.71 6.90 10.49
N THR A 177 -17.50 7.83 9.56
CA THR A 177 -16.50 8.90 9.67
C THR A 177 -16.95 10.03 10.60
N ASN A 178 -18.26 10.31 10.63
CA ASN A 178 -18.85 11.38 11.44
C ASN A 178 -19.93 10.81 12.37
N PRO A 179 -19.54 9.99 13.37
CA PRO A 179 -20.50 9.37 14.26
C PRO A 179 -21.19 10.40 15.17
N VAL A 180 -22.48 10.19 15.44
CA VAL A 180 -23.23 10.98 16.42
C VAL A 180 -22.96 10.44 17.84
N GLY A 181 -22.75 11.35 18.79
CA GLY A 181 -22.49 11.02 20.19
C GLY A 181 -21.10 10.45 20.44
N LYS A 182 -20.96 9.59 21.45
CA LYS A 182 -19.66 9.00 21.88
C LYS A 182 -19.29 7.72 21.12
N LYS A 183 -19.82 7.51 19.90
CA LYS A 183 -19.51 6.32 19.13
C LYS A 183 -18.10 6.38 18.52
N ILE A 184 -17.44 5.24 18.40
CA ILE A 184 -16.09 5.15 17.84
C ILE A 184 -16.14 5.52 16.36
N LYS A 185 -15.25 6.44 15.97
CA LYS A 185 -15.04 6.85 14.59
C LYS A 185 -14.25 5.77 13.84
N VAL A 186 -14.78 5.39 12.66
CA VAL A 186 -14.08 4.51 11.72
C VAL A 186 -13.90 5.26 10.41
N ILE A 187 -12.71 5.24 9.85
CA ILE A 187 -12.36 5.97 8.63
C ILE A 187 -12.07 4.97 7.52
N PRO A 188 -13.09 4.54 6.76
CA PRO A 188 -12.89 3.72 5.58
C PRO A 188 -12.55 4.57 4.37
N ASP A 189 -12.21 3.93 3.27
CA ASP A 189 -12.02 4.54 1.97
C ASP A 189 -13.25 4.24 1.07
N PHE A 190 -14.03 5.29 0.78
CA PHE A 190 -15.14 5.17 -0.17
C PHE A 190 -14.62 5.12 -1.60
N ARG A 191 -15.12 4.16 -2.37
CA ARG A 191 -14.86 4.05 -3.81
C ARG A 191 -16.18 4.12 -4.58
N PRO A 192 -16.32 5.06 -5.51
CA PRO A 192 -17.49 5.06 -6.40
C PRO A 192 -17.58 3.72 -7.15
N GLU A 193 -18.77 3.21 -7.40
CA GLU A 193 -20.08 3.80 -7.10
C GLU A 193 -20.64 3.35 -5.74
N ARG A 194 -20.23 2.18 -5.19
CA ARG A 194 -20.84 1.53 -4.02
C ARG A 194 -19.87 0.75 -3.14
N TYR A 195 -18.58 1.05 -3.22
CA TYR A 195 -17.59 0.27 -2.50
C TYR A 195 -17.10 0.98 -1.24
N ILE A 196 -16.91 0.19 -0.18
CA ILE A 196 -16.29 0.58 1.08
C ILE A 196 -15.07 -0.28 1.27
N ARG A 197 -13.88 0.32 1.32
CA ARG A 197 -12.63 -0.39 1.47
C ARG A 197 -12.02 -0.11 2.83
N PHE A 198 -11.65 -1.18 3.54
CA PHE A 198 -10.97 -1.13 4.83
C PHE A 198 -9.51 -1.54 4.66
N GLY A 199 -8.59 -0.64 4.97
CA GLY A 199 -7.16 -0.94 5.05
C GLY A 199 -6.83 -1.49 6.44
N LEU A 200 -6.28 -2.70 6.48
CA LEU A 200 -5.88 -3.34 7.72
C LEU A 200 -4.38 -3.12 7.94
N ALA A 201 -4.01 -2.29 8.91
CA ALA A 201 -2.63 -1.97 9.24
C ALA A 201 -2.16 -2.81 10.44
N PRO A 202 -1.40 -3.92 10.22
CA PRO A 202 -1.10 -4.88 11.27
C PRO A 202 -0.25 -4.34 12.42
N LEU A 203 0.54 -3.29 12.18
CA LEU A 203 1.42 -2.73 13.22
C LEU A 203 0.65 -2.08 14.35
N TYR A 204 -0.49 -1.43 14.08
CA TYR A 204 -1.21 -0.68 15.10
C TYR A 204 -2.70 -1.04 15.25
N LEU A 205 -3.31 -1.76 14.30
CA LEU A 205 -4.68 -2.26 14.46
C LEU A 205 -4.72 -3.61 15.16
N SER A 206 -5.79 -3.82 15.92
CA SER A 206 -6.11 -5.05 16.65
C SER A 206 -7.32 -5.78 16.05
N PHE A 207 -7.55 -7.01 16.45
CA PHE A 207 -8.77 -7.75 16.13
C PHE A 207 -10.03 -7.11 16.75
N ASN A 208 -9.86 -6.40 17.87
CA ASN A 208 -10.95 -5.66 18.50
C ASN A 208 -11.42 -4.47 17.63
N ASP A 209 -10.49 -3.78 16.96
CA ASP A 209 -10.84 -2.70 16.04
C ASP A 209 -11.69 -3.22 14.86
N ILE A 210 -11.39 -4.42 14.37
CA ILE A 210 -12.20 -5.09 13.35
C ILE A 210 -13.59 -5.43 13.90
N LYS A 211 -13.67 -5.98 15.11
CA LYS A 211 -14.95 -6.29 15.76
C LYS A 211 -15.82 -5.04 15.90
N ILE A 212 -15.23 -3.94 16.38
CA ILE A 212 -15.91 -2.65 16.52
C ILE A 212 -16.37 -2.14 15.15
N THR A 213 -15.52 -2.23 14.13
CA THR A 213 -15.87 -1.80 12.77
C THR A 213 -17.10 -2.55 12.24
N VAL A 214 -17.13 -3.88 12.37
CA VAL A 214 -18.26 -4.70 11.91
C VAL A 214 -19.53 -4.37 12.72
N GLN A 215 -19.42 -4.20 14.03
CA GLN A 215 -20.54 -3.78 14.87
C GLN A 215 -21.09 -2.42 14.45
N ARG A 216 -20.22 -1.44 14.16
CA ARG A 216 -20.60 -0.11 13.67
C ARG A 216 -21.34 -0.19 12.32
N LEU A 217 -20.88 -1.01 11.38
CA LEU A 217 -21.55 -1.24 10.09
C LEU A 217 -22.97 -1.78 10.30
N LYS A 218 -23.11 -2.78 11.19
CA LYS A 218 -24.38 -3.38 11.54
C LYS A 218 -25.34 -2.35 12.14
N GLU A 219 -24.90 -1.62 13.18
CA GLU A 219 -25.71 -0.58 13.84
C GLU A 219 -26.21 0.51 12.88
N ILE A 220 -25.39 0.91 11.90
CA ILE A 220 -25.76 1.96 10.94
C ILE A 220 -26.91 1.51 10.04
N VAL A 221 -26.91 0.23 9.64
CA VAL A 221 -27.94 -0.28 8.73
C VAL A 221 -29.21 -0.72 9.47
N GLU A 222 -29.08 -1.28 10.69
CA GLU A 222 -30.24 -1.71 11.50
C GLU A 222 -31.01 -0.55 12.14
N ASN A 223 -30.39 0.63 12.35
CA ASN A 223 -31.01 1.81 12.96
C ASN A 223 -31.43 2.88 11.94
N LYS A 224 -31.68 2.49 10.68
CA LYS A 224 -32.27 3.35 9.64
C LYS A 224 -33.77 3.45 9.72
#